data_a6d3db984f2949b015e726a828da92bd
#
_entry.id   a6d3db984f2949b015e726a828da92bd
#
_cell.length_a   1.000
_cell.length_b   1.000
_cell.length_c   1.000
_cell.angle_alpha   90.00
_cell.angle_beta   90.00
_cell.angle_gamma   90.00
#
_symmetry.space_group_name_H-M   'P 1'
#
loop_
_entity.id
_entity.type
_entity.pdbx_description
1 polymer ?
#
loop_
_entity_poly.entity_id
_entity_poly.type
_entity_poly.pdbx_seq_one_letter_code
_entity_poly.pdbx_strand_id
1 'polypeptide(L)'
;MNERGENTEAVITKAGLIPITKDAKTSEVKAVIPQDFHIHKVTYIDPLSSRPAEAVSIVKGMSFIFSILPDLETLAKAGDNLNIIRCGPKGSYDPSPLDEGWQVGLVGTMYVVAQGNDEYGRKRYRTRMIASREDPGTGSASSGLGCYLASQEPKEAGKGPFSYAFTQGVEMGRRNDIAVEVTRGEDGEGIEKVVLSGAAVKVMEGILEI
;
A
#
# COMPACT_ATOMS: atom_id res chain seq x y z
N MET A 1 -0.74 15.38 -32.56
CA MET A 1 -0.96 14.79 -31.23
C MET A 1 0.31 14.06 -30.87
N ASN A 2 1.01 14.47 -29.81
CA ASN A 2 2.26 13.83 -29.44
C ASN A 2 1.94 12.49 -28.74
N GLU A 3 2.28 11.40 -29.38
CA GLU A 3 2.21 10.01 -28.90
C GLU A 3 3.19 9.73 -27.73
N ARG A 4 3.43 10.71 -26.87
CA ARG A 4 4.30 10.55 -25.69
C ARG A 4 3.57 9.74 -24.63
N GLY A 5 3.63 8.44 -24.70
CA GLY A 5 3.11 7.57 -23.65
C GLY A 5 2.76 6.16 -24.11
N GLU A 6 2.53 5.92 -25.37
CA GLU A 6 2.15 4.59 -25.85
C GLU A 6 3.27 3.55 -25.76
N ASN A 7 4.54 3.99 -25.70
CA ASN A 7 5.73 3.13 -25.60
C ASN A 7 6.66 3.52 -24.44
N THR A 8 6.15 4.09 -23.34
CA THR A 8 6.98 4.40 -22.20
C THR A 8 7.28 3.11 -21.43
N GLU A 9 8.55 2.70 -21.40
CA GLU A 9 9.02 1.49 -20.69
C GLU A 9 9.56 1.79 -19.30
N ALA A 10 9.87 3.05 -19.00
CA ALA A 10 10.33 3.49 -17.70
C ALA A 10 10.13 4.99 -17.47
N VAL A 11 10.10 5.40 -16.22
CA VAL A 11 10.12 6.80 -15.77
C VAL A 11 11.36 7.05 -14.92
N ILE A 12 12.04 8.16 -15.15
CA ILE A 12 13.13 8.62 -14.30
C ILE A 12 12.55 9.48 -13.19
N THR A 13 12.80 9.10 -11.95
CA THR A 13 12.36 9.82 -10.75
C THR A 13 13.54 10.14 -9.85
N LYS A 14 13.31 10.86 -8.75
CA LYS A 14 14.34 11.06 -7.71
C LYS A 14 14.78 9.75 -7.05
N ALA A 15 13.95 8.71 -7.06
CA ALA A 15 14.28 7.37 -6.57
C ALA A 15 15.01 6.50 -7.61
N GLY A 16 15.28 7.05 -8.80
CA GLY A 16 15.93 6.35 -9.90
C GLY A 16 14.99 5.98 -11.04
N LEU A 17 15.41 5.03 -11.85
CA LEU A 17 14.63 4.49 -12.96
C LEU A 17 13.55 3.54 -12.45
N ILE A 18 12.32 3.84 -12.80
CA ILE A 18 11.14 3.00 -12.46
C ILE A 18 10.65 2.34 -13.76
N PRO A 19 10.86 1.02 -13.93
CA PRO A 19 10.29 0.29 -15.04
C PRO A 19 8.76 0.30 -14.97
N ILE A 20 8.13 0.58 -16.11
CA ILE A 20 6.68 0.51 -16.24
C ILE A 20 6.28 -0.35 -17.43
N THR A 21 5.13 -0.99 -17.34
CA THR A 21 4.55 -1.78 -18.42
C THR A 21 3.07 -1.48 -18.50
N LYS A 22 2.56 -1.20 -19.69
CA LYS A 22 1.13 -1.01 -19.93
C LYS A 22 0.53 -2.29 -20.48
N ASP A 23 -0.54 -2.77 -19.89
CA ASP A 23 -1.34 -3.85 -20.44
C ASP A 23 -2.25 -3.31 -21.54
N ALA A 24 -2.07 -3.79 -22.76
CA ALA A 24 -2.82 -3.31 -23.93
C ALA A 24 -4.31 -3.67 -23.88
N LYS A 25 -4.70 -4.70 -23.10
CA LYS A 25 -6.09 -5.17 -23.01
C LYS A 25 -6.86 -4.48 -21.89
N THR A 26 -6.23 -4.29 -20.73
CA THR A 26 -6.88 -3.74 -19.54
C THR A 26 -6.62 -2.25 -19.36
N SER A 27 -5.68 -1.68 -20.11
CA SER A 27 -5.15 -0.31 -19.91
C SER A 27 -4.51 -0.09 -18.53
N GLU A 28 -4.29 -1.15 -17.77
CA GLU A 28 -3.55 -1.08 -16.50
C GLU A 28 -2.08 -0.77 -16.75
N VAL A 29 -1.51 0.01 -15.87
CA VAL A 29 -0.07 0.28 -15.83
C VAL A 29 0.51 -0.45 -14.63
N LYS A 30 1.58 -1.21 -14.86
CA LYS A 30 2.38 -1.88 -13.85
C LYS A 30 3.70 -1.13 -13.67
N ALA A 31 4.09 -0.87 -12.42
CA ALA A 31 5.35 -0.24 -12.08
C ALA A 31 6.12 -1.11 -11.08
N VAL A 32 7.42 -1.29 -11.30
CA VAL A 32 8.30 -1.92 -10.32
C VAL A 32 8.65 -0.88 -9.27
N ILE A 33 8.18 -1.09 -8.05
CA ILE A 33 8.31 -0.12 -6.96
C ILE A 33 9.65 -0.33 -6.23
N PRO A 34 10.50 0.71 -6.10
CA PRO A 34 11.64 0.67 -5.21
C PRO A 34 11.17 0.43 -3.78
N GLN A 35 11.84 -0.46 -3.07
CA GLN A 35 11.47 -0.79 -1.71
C GLN A 35 12.70 -1.05 -0.84
N ASP A 36 12.56 -0.77 0.45
CA ASP A 36 13.46 -1.12 1.55
C ASP A 36 12.55 -1.55 2.70
N PHE A 37 11.87 -2.69 2.49
CA PHE A 37 10.78 -3.15 3.33
C PHE A 37 11.26 -3.49 4.74
N HIS A 38 10.59 -2.93 5.75
CA HIS A 38 10.94 -3.14 7.15
C HIS A 38 9.68 -3.24 8.02
N ILE A 39 9.63 -4.27 8.88
CA ILE A 39 8.62 -4.41 9.94
C ILE A 39 9.24 -3.90 11.24
N HIS A 40 8.61 -2.91 11.87
CA HIS A 40 9.09 -2.32 13.11
C HIS A 40 8.74 -3.19 14.32
N LYS A 41 9.55 -3.07 15.37
CA LYS A 41 9.32 -3.77 16.66
C LYS A 41 8.12 -3.23 17.42
N VAL A 42 7.74 -1.98 17.17
CA VAL A 42 6.59 -1.36 17.82
C VAL A 42 5.29 -1.94 17.26
N THR A 43 4.39 -2.32 18.17
CA THR A 43 3.04 -2.78 17.86
C THR A 43 2.05 -1.87 18.54
N TYR A 44 0.96 -1.57 17.90
CA TYR A 44 -0.13 -0.75 18.42
C TYR A 44 -1.35 -1.62 18.72
N ILE A 45 -2.23 -1.13 19.58
CA ILE A 45 -3.55 -1.74 19.76
C ILE A 45 -4.57 -0.87 19.03
N ASP A 46 -5.26 -1.47 18.09
CA ASP A 46 -6.31 -0.78 17.35
C ASP A 46 -7.54 -0.54 18.24
N PRO A 47 -8.00 0.72 18.40
CA PRO A 47 -9.13 1.04 19.25
C PRO A 47 -10.47 0.50 18.75
N LEU A 48 -10.60 0.19 17.45
CA LEU A 48 -11.84 -0.35 16.86
C LEU A 48 -11.99 -1.85 17.11
N SER A 49 -10.90 -2.61 17.01
CA SER A 49 -10.94 -4.07 17.08
C SER A 49 -10.30 -4.63 18.35
N SER A 50 -9.58 -3.82 19.12
CA SER A 50 -8.74 -4.23 20.25
C SER A 50 -7.67 -5.27 19.86
N ARG A 51 -7.31 -5.34 18.58
CA ARG A 51 -6.28 -6.25 18.05
C ARG A 51 -4.95 -5.53 17.85
N PRO A 52 -3.84 -6.27 17.83
CA PRO A 52 -2.55 -5.71 17.44
C PRO A 52 -2.58 -5.16 16.01
N ALA A 53 -1.88 -4.05 15.80
CA ALA A 53 -1.65 -3.43 14.50
C ALA A 53 -0.15 -3.19 14.34
N GLU A 54 0.42 -3.70 13.25
CA GLU A 54 1.85 -3.71 12.99
C GLU A 54 2.29 -2.45 12.24
N ALA A 55 3.43 -1.90 12.65
CA ALA A 55 4.06 -0.79 11.94
C ALA A 55 5.06 -1.31 10.90
N VAL A 56 4.94 -0.82 9.69
CA VAL A 56 5.71 -1.28 8.53
C VAL A 56 6.14 -0.09 7.69
N SER A 57 7.37 -0.10 7.19
CA SER A 57 7.84 0.85 6.17
C SER A 57 8.05 0.15 4.83
N ILE A 58 7.57 0.74 3.74
CA ILE A 58 7.89 0.29 2.38
C ILE A 58 9.26 0.83 1.94
N VAL A 59 9.56 2.04 2.33
CA VAL A 59 10.87 2.70 2.24
C VAL A 59 11.01 3.64 3.43
N LYS A 60 12.24 4.03 3.73
CA LYS A 60 12.52 5.01 4.77
C LYS A 60 11.76 6.32 4.52
N GLY A 61 10.99 6.77 5.51
CA GLY A 61 10.13 7.95 5.42
C GLY A 61 8.70 7.73 4.92
N MET A 62 8.34 6.49 4.57
CA MET A 62 6.97 6.07 4.23
C MET A 62 6.57 4.85 5.05
N SER A 63 5.96 5.10 6.21
CA SER A 63 5.59 4.10 7.20
C SER A 63 4.08 4.03 7.37
N PHE A 64 3.58 2.82 7.63
CA PHE A 64 2.15 2.57 7.77
C PHE A 64 1.90 1.62 8.94
N ILE A 65 0.80 1.85 9.65
CA ILE A 65 0.29 0.92 10.65
C ILE A 65 -0.85 0.16 9.99
N PHE A 66 -0.74 -1.16 9.92
CA PHE A 66 -1.76 -2.03 9.35
C PHE A 66 -2.64 -2.60 10.44
N SER A 67 -3.91 -2.21 10.44
CA SER A 67 -4.93 -2.73 11.35
C SER A 67 -5.89 -3.65 10.60
N ILE A 68 -5.84 -4.95 10.91
CA ILE A 68 -6.71 -5.96 10.29
C ILE A 68 -8.01 -6.03 11.08
N LEU A 69 -9.08 -5.55 10.46
CA LEU A 69 -10.43 -5.48 11.04
C LEU A 69 -11.25 -6.73 10.70
N PRO A 70 -12.25 -7.08 11.54
CA PRO A 70 -13.05 -8.27 11.35
C PRO A 70 -14.02 -8.19 10.15
N ASP A 71 -14.56 -7.00 9.86
CA ASP A 71 -15.66 -6.81 8.92
C ASP A 71 -15.76 -5.37 8.39
N LEU A 72 -16.62 -5.19 7.38
CA LEU A 72 -16.85 -3.90 6.74
C LEU A 72 -17.62 -2.92 7.63
N GLU A 73 -18.42 -3.39 8.57
CA GLU A 73 -19.13 -2.53 9.54
C GLU A 73 -18.13 -1.84 10.47
N THR A 74 -17.14 -2.58 10.94
CA THR A 74 -16.02 -2.04 11.73
C THR A 74 -15.17 -1.08 10.88
N LEU A 75 -14.90 -1.44 9.61
CA LEU A 75 -14.16 -0.57 8.70
C LEU A 75 -14.87 0.77 8.46
N ALA A 76 -16.19 0.77 8.37
CA ALA A 76 -16.98 2.00 8.18
C ALA A 76 -16.81 2.99 9.34
N LYS A 77 -16.51 2.51 10.54
CA LYS A 77 -16.27 3.33 11.75
C LYS A 77 -14.84 3.91 11.81
N ALA A 78 -13.92 3.42 10.95
CA ALA A 78 -12.59 3.98 10.86
C ALA A 78 -12.66 5.42 10.33
N GLY A 79 -11.80 6.30 10.84
CA GLY A 79 -11.74 7.70 10.38
C GLY A 79 -12.41 8.69 11.31
N ASP A 80 -13.24 8.26 12.24
CA ASP A 80 -13.67 9.12 13.33
C ASP A 80 -12.46 9.47 14.21
N ASN A 81 -12.29 10.76 14.55
CA ASN A 81 -11.10 11.27 15.27
C ASN A 81 -10.77 10.52 16.58
N LEU A 82 -11.73 9.82 17.17
CA LEU A 82 -11.58 9.04 18.39
C LEU A 82 -11.03 7.62 18.15
N ASN A 83 -11.07 7.15 16.91
CA ASN A 83 -10.78 5.76 16.52
C ASN A 83 -9.48 5.63 15.71
N ILE A 84 -8.63 6.64 15.71
CA ILE A 84 -7.34 6.61 15.01
C ILE A 84 -6.25 6.14 15.95
N ILE A 85 -5.39 5.23 15.49
CA ILE A 85 -4.20 4.80 16.22
C ILE A 85 -3.24 6.00 16.38
N ARG A 86 -2.82 6.26 17.60
CA ARG A 86 -1.81 7.28 17.90
C ARG A 86 -0.43 6.64 17.87
N CYS A 87 0.41 7.04 16.93
CA CYS A 87 1.75 6.49 16.76
C CYS A 87 2.68 6.89 17.89
N GLY A 88 2.61 8.14 18.38
CA GLY A 88 3.49 8.66 19.40
C GLY A 88 2.93 9.92 20.06
N PRO A 89 3.73 10.59 20.93
CA PRO A 89 3.27 11.73 21.72
C PRO A 89 2.83 12.93 20.89
N LYS A 90 3.29 13.09 19.65
CA LYS A 90 2.89 14.16 18.73
C LYS A 90 1.63 13.84 17.94
N GLY A 91 1.07 12.64 18.06
CA GLY A 91 -0.18 12.25 17.43
C GLY A 91 -0.07 11.06 16.48
N SER A 92 -1.06 10.93 15.61
CA SER A 92 -1.23 9.75 14.74
C SER A 92 -0.20 9.63 13.61
N TYR A 93 0.61 10.64 13.34
CA TYR A 93 1.67 10.60 12.29
C TYR A 93 3.07 10.78 12.84
N ASP A 94 3.26 10.63 14.14
CA ASP A 94 4.55 10.79 14.79
C ASP A 94 5.45 9.58 14.51
N PRO A 95 6.57 9.71 13.78
CA PRO A 95 7.45 8.60 13.48
C PRO A 95 8.37 8.22 14.65
N SER A 96 8.37 8.97 15.76
CA SER A 96 9.35 8.78 16.86
C SER A 96 9.35 7.39 17.50
N PRO A 97 8.24 6.60 17.52
CA PRO A 97 8.27 5.24 18.06
C PRO A 97 8.86 4.18 17.13
N LEU A 98 9.09 4.52 15.85
CA LEU A 98 9.66 3.58 14.89
C LEU A 98 11.10 3.21 15.26
N ASP A 99 11.61 2.12 14.69
CA ASP A 99 12.97 1.65 14.95
C ASP A 99 14.02 2.71 14.60
N GLU A 100 15.17 2.64 15.28
CA GLU A 100 16.29 3.57 15.07
C GLU A 100 16.67 3.67 13.59
N GLY A 101 16.86 4.90 13.11
CA GLY A 101 17.15 5.18 11.71
C GLY A 101 15.94 5.21 10.77
N TRP A 102 14.72 4.87 11.27
CA TRP A 102 13.45 4.95 10.52
C TRP A 102 12.51 6.06 11.01
N GLN A 103 12.91 6.79 12.03
CA GLN A 103 12.10 7.80 12.72
C GLN A 103 11.96 9.10 11.94
N VAL A 104 11.58 8.99 10.66
CA VAL A 104 11.45 10.12 9.72
C VAL A 104 10.21 9.96 8.84
N GLY A 105 9.73 11.05 8.30
CA GLY A 105 8.70 11.10 7.27
C GLY A 105 7.28 10.87 7.77
N LEU A 106 6.45 10.30 6.90
CA LEU A 106 5.02 10.10 7.12
C LEU A 106 4.76 8.75 7.80
N VAL A 107 3.90 8.78 8.81
CA VAL A 107 3.23 7.56 9.32
C VAL A 107 1.73 7.71 9.08
N GLY A 108 1.12 6.71 8.46
CA GLY A 108 -0.32 6.63 8.26
C GLY A 108 -0.89 5.32 8.77
N THR A 109 -2.19 5.25 9.01
CA THR A 109 -2.87 4.00 9.40
C THR A 109 -3.73 3.51 8.24
N MET A 110 -3.53 2.27 7.82
CA MET A 110 -4.38 1.60 6.86
C MET A 110 -5.19 0.51 7.56
N TYR A 111 -6.49 0.68 7.56
CA TYR A 111 -7.46 -0.29 8.03
C TYR A 111 -7.81 -1.24 6.91
N VAL A 112 -7.85 -2.55 7.23
CA VAL A 112 -7.87 -3.62 6.23
C VAL A 112 -8.91 -4.67 6.59
N VAL A 113 -9.76 -5.05 5.64
CA VAL A 113 -10.72 -6.16 5.78
C VAL A 113 -10.51 -7.14 4.64
N ALA A 114 -10.30 -8.42 4.97
CA ALA A 114 -10.20 -9.48 3.98
C ALA A 114 -11.57 -9.73 3.29
N GLN A 115 -11.56 -9.92 1.97
CA GLN A 115 -12.76 -10.10 1.13
C GLN A 115 -12.70 -11.41 0.31
N GLY A 116 -11.94 -12.41 0.77
CA GLY A 116 -11.74 -13.66 0.03
C GLY A 116 -10.85 -13.49 -1.20
N ASN A 117 -11.05 -14.31 -2.22
CA ASN A 117 -10.28 -14.27 -3.46
C ASN A 117 -11.14 -13.76 -4.62
N ASP A 118 -10.50 -13.22 -5.66
CA ASP A 118 -11.15 -12.92 -6.92
C ASP A 118 -11.09 -14.11 -7.91
N GLU A 119 -11.65 -13.91 -9.08
CA GLU A 119 -11.68 -14.91 -10.17
C GLU A 119 -10.29 -15.29 -10.70
N TYR A 120 -9.26 -14.45 -10.43
CA TYR A 120 -7.86 -14.70 -10.79
C TYR A 120 -7.04 -15.32 -9.64
N GLY A 121 -7.69 -15.65 -8.51
CA GLY A 121 -7.04 -16.21 -7.33
C GLY A 121 -6.29 -15.19 -6.47
N ARG A 122 -6.37 -13.89 -6.77
CA ARG A 122 -5.75 -12.84 -5.95
C ARG A 122 -6.52 -12.68 -4.64
N LYS A 123 -5.82 -12.59 -3.52
CA LYS A 123 -6.43 -12.27 -2.22
C LYS A 123 -6.95 -10.84 -2.23
N ARG A 124 -8.25 -10.66 -1.99
CA ARG A 124 -8.90 -9.34 -2.01
C ARG A 124 -9.04 -8.75 -0.63
N TYR A 125 -8.86 -7.43 -0.58
CA TYR A 125 -9.02 -6.64 0.64
C TYR A 125 -9.75 -5.34 0.36
N ARG A 126 -10.59 -4.92 1.31
CA ARG A 126 -11.11 -3.56 1.39
C ARG A 126 -10.24 -2.76 2.33
N THR A 127 -9.86 -1.54 1.94
CA THR A 127 -8.94 -0.72 2.72
C THR A 127 -9.41 0.72 2.86
N ARG A 128 -9.07 1.34 4.00
CA ARG A 128 -9.14 2.79 4.21
C ARG A 128 -7.80 3.27 4.74
N MET A 129 -7.25 4.31 4.15
CA MET A 129 -5.95 4.86 4.55
C MET A 129 -6.12 6.26 5.12
N ILE A 130 -5.66 6.45 6.35
CA ILE A 130 -5.81 7.69 7.11
C ILE A 130 -4.46 8.15 7.60
N ALA A 131 -4.08 9.39 7.23
CA ALA A 131 -2.94 10.10 7.75
C ALA A 131 -3.42 11.42 8.38
N SER A 132 -3.01 12.58 7.85
CA SER A 132 -3.60 13.88 8.21
C SER A 132 -5.05 14.03 7.72
N ARG A 133 -5.40 13.27 6.72
CA ARG A 133 -6.74 13.11 6.14
C ARG A 133 -6.86 11.71 5.55
N GLU A 134 -8.08 11.30 5.23
CA GLU A 134 -8.30 10.07 4.47
C GLU A 134 -7.84 10.26 3.02
N ASP A 135 -7.14 9.26 2.48
CA ASP A 135 -6.66 9.22 1.10
C ASP A 135 -7.47 8.16 0.33
N PRO A 136 -8.07 8.51 -0.83
CA PRO A 136 -8.86 7.57 -1.62
C PRO A 136 -8.05 6.48 -2.34
N GLY A 137 -6.72 6.65 -2.50
CA GLY A 137 -5.90 5.68 -3.21
C GLY A 137 -4.41 5.83 -2.91
N THR A 138 -3.85 4.95 -2.08
CA THR A 138 -2.49 5.04 -1.56
C THR A 138 -1.63 3.87 -2.04
N GLY A 139 -0.95 4.05 -3.17
CA GLY A 139 -0.12 3.00 -3.77
C GLY A 139 1.04 2.55 -2.87
N SER A 140 1.68 3.47 -2.14
CA SER A 140 2.77 3.15 -1.20
C SER A 140 2.29 2.31 -0.01
N ALA A 141 1.14 2.62 0.57
CA ALA A 141 0.55 1.82 1.64
C ALA A 141 0.10 0.45 1.14
N SER A 142 -0.51 0.38 -0.06
CA SER A 142 -0.89 -0.88 -0.68
C SER A 142 0.33 -1.75 -0.98
N SER A 143 1.44 -1.16 -1.46
CA SER A 143 2.70 -1.88 -1.67
C SER A 143 3.27 -2.42 -0.35
N GLY A 144 3.30 -1.59 0.70
CA GLY A 144 3.73 -2.01 2.04
C GLY A 144 2.84 -3.11 2.62
N LEU A 145 1.52 -3.01 2.45
CA LEU A 145 0.57 -4.05 2.89
C LEU A 145 0.80 -5.35 2.11
N GLY A 146 1.02 -5.29 0.80
CA GLY A 146 1.36 -6.46 -0.01
C GLY A 146 2.62 -7.15 0.50
N CYS A 147 3.68 -6.39 0.79
CA CYS A 147 4.92 -6.92 1.38
C CYS A 147 4.67 -7.58 2.75
N TYR A 148 3.92 -6.90 3.61
CA TYR A 148 3.55 -7.43 4.93
C TYR A 148 2.77 -8.74 4.81
N LEU A 149 1.75 -8.79 3.97
CA LEU A 149 0.97 -10.01 3.75
C LEU A 149 1.82 -11.14 3.16
N ALA A 150 2.70 -10.83 2.20
CA ALA A 150 3.61 -11.81 1.63
C ALA A 150 4.61 -12.36 2.67
N SER A 151 5.08 -11.52 3.61
CA SER A 151 5.96 -11.98 4.69
C SER A 151 5.27 -12.89 5.70
N GLN A 152 3.92 -12.87 5.77
CA GLN A 152 3.13 -13.76 6.63
C GLN A 152 2.78 -15.10 5.94
N GLU A 153 3.02 -15.25 4.63
CA GLU A 153 2.81 -16.52 3.95
C GLU A 153 3.83 -17.57 4.44
N PRO A 154 3.46 -18.85 4.55
CA PRO A 154 4.39 -19.90 4.93
C PRO A 154 5.65 -19.90 4.04
N LYS A 155 6.82 -20.25 4.60
CA LYS A 155 8.06 -20.35 3.82
C LYS A 155 7.94 -21.34 2.67
N GLU A 156 7.20 -22.42 2.90
CA GLU A 156 6.96 -23.50 1.94
C GLU A 156 6.16 -23.05 0.70
N ALA A 157 5.47 -21.91 0.80
CA ALA A 157 4.84 -21.27 -0.36
C ALA A 157 5.85 -20.68 -1.36
N GLY A 158 7.15 -20.70 -0.99
CA GLY A 158 8.25 -20.29 -1.85
C GLY A 158 8.29 -18.76 -2.07
N LYS A 159 8.88 -18.39 -3.18
CA LYS A 159 9.10 -16.95 -3.49
C LYS A 159 7.88 -16.22 -4.09
N GLY A 160 6.85 -16.92 -4.48
CA GLY A 160 5.69 -16.31 -5.14
C GLY A 160 5.81 -16.27 -6.67
N PRO A 161 5.25 -15.26 -7.40
CA PRO A 161 4.68 -14.03 -6.85
C PRO A 161 3.37 -14.23 -6.08
N PHE A 162 3.22 -13.48 -4.99
CA PHE A 162 1.96 -13.39 -4.24
C PHE A 162 1.16 -12.21 -4.76
N SER A 163 -0.10 -12.41 -5.10
CA SER A 163 -0.94 -11.42 -5.76
C SER A 163 -2.09 -10.97 -4.87
N TYR A 164 -2.22 -9.66 -4.71
CA TYR A 164 -3.21 -9.00 -3.87
C TYR A 164 -4.00 -7.97 -4.68
N ALA A 165 -5.28 -7.82 -4.37
CA ALA A 165 -6.16 -6.81 -4.93
C ALA A 165 -6.78 -5.99 -3.78
N PHE A 166 -6.51 -4.69 -3.76
CA PHE A 166 -6.99 -3.75 -2.77
C PHE A 166 -8.03 -2.81 -3.37
N THR A 167 -9.19 -2.70 -2.71
CA THR A 167 -10.20 -1.71 -3.05
C THR A 167 -10.23 -0.65 -1.97
N GLN A 168 -9.88 0.60 -2.30
CA GLN A 168 -9.77 1.75 -1.41
C GLN A 168 -10.69 2.89 -1.84
N GLY A 169 -11.05 3.80 -0.93
CA GLY A 169 -11.76 5.05 -1.22
C GLY A 169 -13.25 4.92 -1.49
N VAL A 170 -13.85 3.75 -1.26
CA VAL A 170 -15.28 3.54 -1.51
C VAL A 170 -16.14 4.33 -0.53
N GLU A 171 -15.74 4.41 0.73
CA GLU A 171 -16.41 5.20 1.77
C GLU A 171 -16.37 6.70 1.47
N MET A 172 -15.42 7.14 0.65
CA MET A 172 -15.29 8.51 0.15
C MET A 172 -16.04 8.75 -1.16
N GLY A 173 -16.70 7.73 -1.75
CA GLY A 173 -17.28 7.79 -3.08
C GLY A 173 -16.24 7.87 -4.23
N ARG A 174 -14.99 7.49 -3.95
CA ARG A 174 -13.82 7.59 -4.85
C ARG A 174 -13.08 6.26 -4.93
N ARG A 175 -13.76 5.23 -5.41
CA ARG A 175 -13.20 3.88 -5.51
C ARG A 175 -11.93 3.85 -6.36
N ASN A 176 -10.89 3.24 -5.81
CA ASN A 176 -9.64 2.89 -6.47
C ASN A 176 -9.39 1.39 -6.31
N ASP A 177 -9.12 0.71 -7.41
CA ASP A 177 -8.71 -0.68 -7.42
C ASP A 177 -7.21 -0.73 -7.71
N ILE A 178 -6.46 -1.27 -6.75
CA ILE A 178 -5.00 -1.30 -6.73
C ILE A 178 -4.58 -2.76 -6.63
N ALA A 179 -3.72 -3.23 -7.54
CA ALA A 179 -3.17 -4.57 -7.42
C ALA A 179 -1.67 -4.50 -7.09
N VAL A 180 -1.22 -5.47 -6.30
CA VAL A 180 0.18 -5.60 -5.89
C VAL A 180 0.61 -7.04 -6.06
N GLU A 181 1.74 -7.25 -6.74
CA GLU A 181 2.42 -8.53 -6.84
C GLU A 181 3.74 -8.44 -6.07
N VAL A 182 3.99 -9.39 -5.17
CA VAL A 182 5.19 -9.43 -4.33
C VAL A 182 5.96 -10.70 -4.57
N THR A 183 7.25 -10.59 -4.85
CA THR A 183 8.18 -11.70 -4.93
C THR A 183 9.12 -11.66 -3.73
N ARG A 184 9.23 -12.75 -2.99
CA ARG A 184 10.19 -12.92 -1.90
C ARG A 184 11.55 -13.41 -2.41
N GLY A 185 12.57 -13.39 -1.55
CA GLY A 185 13.84 -14.04 -1.82
C GLY A 185 13.70 -15.55 -2.08
N GLU A 186 14.73 -16.16 -2.65
CA GLU A 186 14.77 -17.60 -3.01
C GLU A 186 14.56 -18.52 -1.79
N ASP A 187 14.98 -18.08 -0.62
CA ASP A 187 14.78 -18.78 0.67
C ASP A 187 13.38 -18.59 1.28
N GLY A 188 12.49 -17.86 0.59
CA GLY A 188 11.18 -17.48 1.10
C GLY A 188 11.22 -16.37 2.15
N GLU A 189 12.34 -15.72 2.35
CA GLU A 189 12.52 -14.59 3.26
C GLU A 189 12.84 -13.29 2.49
N GLY A 190 12.63 -12.16 3.16
CA GLY A 190 12.83 -10.84 2.57
C GLY A 190 11.90 -10.56 1.39
N ILE A 191 11.97 -9.35 0.87
CA ILE A 191 11.22 -8.92 -0.31
C ILE A 191 12.21 -8.60 -1.43
N GLU A 192 12.12 -9.31 -2.54
CA GLU A 192 12.97 -9.11 -3.71
C GLU A 192 12.37 -8.08 -4.67
N LYS A 193 11.06 -8.20 -4.95
CA LYS A 193 10.40 -7.37 -5.95
C LYS A 193 8.96 -7.05 -5.56
N VAL A 194 8.57 -5.80 -5.82
CA VAL A 194 7.20 -5.33 -5.68
C VAL A 194 6.74 -4.71 -6.98
N VAL A 195 5.60 -5.15 -7.50
CA VAL A 195 4.95 -4.58 -8.68
C VAL A 195 3.60 -4.01 -8.26
N LEU A 196 3.44 -2.72 -8.44
CA LEU A 196 2.18 -2.01 -8.24
C LEU A 196 1.47 -1.86 -9.57
N SER A 197 0.18 -2.13 -9.62
CA SER A 197 -0.62 -1.90 -10.81
C SER A 197 -1.97 -1.25 -10.52
N GLY A 198 -2.46 -0.52 -11.50
CA GLY A 198 -3.76 0.12 -11.46
C GLY A 198 -4.09 0.80 -12.79
N ALA A 199 -5.36 1.17 -12.93
CA ALA A 199 -5.84 1.95 -14.06
C ALA A 199 -5.94 3.43 -13.70
N ALA A 200 -5.76 4.30 -14.69
CA ALA A 200 -5.94 5.74 -14.55
C ALA A 200 -6.93 6.26 -15.59
N VAL A 201 -7.71 7.26 -15.20
CA VAL A 201 -8.65 7.95 -16.08
C VAL A 201 -8.09 9.33 -16.42
N LYS A 202 -8.04 9.67 -17.70
CA LYS A 202 -7.63 11.02 -18.14
C LYS A 202 -8.70 12.03 -17.71
N VAL A 203 -8.32 12.95 -16.84
CA VAL A 203 -9.23 13.97 -16.27
C VAL A 203 -9.11 15.30 -17.03
N MET A 204 -7.89 15.68 -17.44
CA MET A 204 -7.62 16.91 -18.17
C MET A 204 -6.35 16.82 -19.00
N GLU A 205 -6.21 17.72 -19.95
CA GLU A 205 -5.01 17.92 -20.76
C GLU A 205 -4.73 19.41 -20.87
N GLY A 206 -3.46 19.79 -20.87
CA GLY A 206 -3.04 21.18 -21.00
C GLY A 206 -1.57 21.30 -21.32
N ILE A 207 -1.13 22.54 -21.59
CA ILE A 207 0.27 22.90 -21.83
C ILE A 207 0.75 23.72 -20.65
N LEU A 208 1.89 23.35 -20.10
CA LEU A 208 2.61 24.16 -19.11
C LEU A 208 3.78 24.86 -19.82
N GLU A 209 3.77 26.17 -19.82
CA GLU A 209 4.93 26.98 -20.23
C GLU A 209 5.89 27.07 -19.04
N ILE A 210 7.16 26.71 -19.26
CA ILE A 210 8.22 26.70 -18.25
C ILE A 210 9.22 27.80 -18.59
#